data_fd4011c881ea5e5bfc9befca8fccba5b
#
_entry.id   fd4011c881ea5e5bfc9befca8fccba5b
#
_cell.length_a   1.000
_cell.length_b   1.000
_cell.length_c   1.000
_cell.angle_alpha   90.00
_cell.angle_beta   90.00
_cell.angle_gamma   90.00
#
_symmetry.space_group_name_H-M   'P 1'
#
loop_
_entity.id
_entity.type
_entity.pdbx_description
1 polymer ?
#
loop_
_entity_poly.entity_id
_entity_poly.type
_entity_poly.pdbx_seq_one_letter_code
_entity_poly.pdbx_strand_id
1 'polypeptide(L)'
;MPENILSLFQDSLPSSILKHENLGGYFSIDGISPRLVATPENIEQISLILQIATKNNLSVTPWGGGTKINIGNYPAKLDIVLCMSEMDKIIEMHPADMTMTVQAGTKMSSIKNALTKEGQLLPLTSPLESRATIGGTISTNVSGYHNLIYGTSRDLVIGTKFIQANGTITKSGGKVVKNVTGYDLNKLFVGAIGTLGILAEISLKVIPLPRRLQTFVCFFPSITQALKADTEIKQLGLSPTTSFILDSGSASHVDIYQEESS
;
A
#
# COMPACT_ATOMS: atom_id res chain seq x y z
N MET A 1 -21.06 23.96 13.66
CA MET A 1 -19.73 23.50 13.25
C MET A 1 -18.87 24.73 13.10
N PRO A 2 -17.57 24.74 13.50
CA PRO A 2 -16.74 25.92 13.31
C PRO A 2 -16.66 26.26 11.82
N GLU A 3 -16.97 27.50 11.47
CA GLU A 3 -16.95 27.99 10.07
C GLU A 3 -15.53 27.88 9.49
N ASN A 4 -14.49 27.98 10.30
CA ASN A 4 -13.11 27.87 9.88
C ASN A 4 -12.43 26.64 10.53
N ILE A 5 -12.35 25.51 9.82
CA ILE A 5 -11.68 24.30 10.30
C ILE A 5 -10.18 24.55 10.56
N LEU A 6 -9.53 25.43 9.80
CA LEU A 6 -8.11 25.73 9.89
C LEU A 6 -7.73 26.29 11.26
N SER A 7 -8.58 27.16 11.86
CA SER A 7 -8.30 27.77 13.15
C SER A 7 -8.13 26.76 14.30
N LEU A 8 -8.70 25.55 14.16
CA LEU A 8 -8.54 24.50 15.16
C LEU A 8 -7.11 23.93 15.23
N PHE A 9 -6.33 24.12 14.16
CA PHE A 9 -5.01 23.50 14.01
C PHE A 9 -3.86 24.52 14.06
N GLN A 10 -4.13 25.81 13.77
CA GLN A 10 -3.10 26.85 13.58
C GLN A 10 -2.21 27.08 14.80
N ASP A 11 -2.76 26.94 16.01
CA ASP A 11 -2.00 27.13 17.24
C ASP A 11 -1.09 25.94 17.59
N SER A 12 -1.34 24.80 16.98
CA SER A 12 -0.72 23.53 17.35
C SER A 12 0.16 22.91 16.26
N LEU A 13 0.00 23.35 15.02
CA LEU A 13 0.69 22.78 13.84
C LEU A 13 1.22 23.90 12.93
N PRO A 14 2.36 23.67 12.26
CA PRO A 14 2.88 24.59 11.26
C PRO A 14 1.89 24.81 10.12
N SER A 15 1.69 26.06 9.72
CA SER A 15 0.80 26.39 8.59
C SER A 15 1.26 25.75 7.26
N SER A 16 2.55 25.43 7.12
CA SER A 16 3.12 24.79 5.93
C SER A 16 2.52 23.43 5.61
N ILE A 17 2.07 22.70 6.62
CA ILE A 17 1.48 21.36 6.44
C ILE A 17 -0.06 21.39 6.29
N LEU A 18 -0.67 22.56 6.39
CA LEU A 18 -2.13 22.73 6.35
C LEU A 18 -2.55 23.50 5.08
N LYS A 19 -3.37 22.89 4.24
CA LYS A 19 -3.92 23.50 3.02
C LYS A 19 -5.44 23.48 3.07
N HIS A 20 -6.10 24.63 2.88
CA HIS A 20 -7.56 24.76 2.93
C HIS A 20 -8.14 25.50 1.73
N GLU A 21 -7.30 26.16 0.94
CA GLU A 21 -7.67 26.86 -0.29
C GLU A 21 -7.06 26.20 -1.52
N ASN A 22 -7.72 26.35 -2.65
CA ASN A 22 -7.24 25.84 -3.95
C ASN A 22 -6.86 24.35 -3.94
N LEU A 23 -7.59 23.54 -3.17
CA LEU A 23 -7.32 22.10 -3.02
C LEU A 23 -7.47 21.33 -4.34
N GLY A 24 -8.12 21.94 -5.33
CA GLY A 24 -8.39 21.35 -6.64
C GLY A 24 -9.23 20.08 -6.54
N GLY A 25 -9.48 19.43 -7.67
CA GLY A 25 -10.18 18.14 -7.70
C GLY A 25 -9.31 16.95 -7.28
N TYR A 26 -8.00 17.15 -7.06
CA TYR A 26 -7.06 16.04 -6.81
C TYR A 26 -7.38 15.24 -5.53
N PHE A 27 -7.80 15.94 -4.46
CA PHE A 27 -8.15 15.30 -3.19
C PHE A 27 -9.66 15.04 -3.03
N SER A 28 -10.44 15.21 -4.09
CA SER A 28 -11.87 14.91 -4.06
C SER A 28 -12.12 13.41 -4.14
N ILE A 29 -13.12 12.94 -3.40
CA ILE A 29 -13.62 11.56 -3.44
C ILE A 29 -15.08 11.62 -3.87
N ASP A 30 -15.40 11.00 -5.00
CA ASP A 30 -16.76 10.93 -5.55
C ASP A 30 -17.43 12.32 -5.67
N GLY A 31 -16.64 13.35 -6.06
CA GLY A 31 -17.11 14.72 -6.20
C GLY A 31 -17.16 15.52 -4.90
N ILE A 32 -16.88 14.92 -3.75
CA ILE A 32 -16.83 15.60 -2.45
C ILE A 32 -15.39 16.09 -2.22
N SER A 33 -15.21 17.40 -2.03
CA SER A 33 -13.91 17.99 -1.73
C SER A 33 -13.68 18.09 -0.22
N PRO A 34 -12.44 17.86 0.27
CA PRO A 34 -12.12 18.04 1.67
C PRO A 34 -12.17 19.52 2.07
N ARG A 35 -12.42 19.78 3.34
CA ARG A 35 -12.35 21.13 3.93
C ARG A 35 -10.91 21.51 4.29
N LEU A 36 -10.06 20.52 4.57
CA LEU A 36 -8.66 20.68 4.92
C LEU A 36 -7.85 19.52 4.36
N VAL A 37 -6.66 19.80 3.84
CA VAL A 37 -5.63 18.80 3.56
C VAL A 37 -4.46 19.05 4.50
N ALA A 38 -4.08 18.02 5.27
CA ALA A 38 -2.91 18.04 6.14
C ALA A 38 -1.84 17.09 5.58
N THR A 39 -0.60 17.55 5.52
CA THR A 39 0.57 16.82 5.01
C THR A 39 1.61 16.67 6.13
N PRO A 40 1.39 15.77 7.11
CA PRO A 40 2.31 15.61 8.23
C PRO A 40 3.66 15.08 7.80
N GLU A 41 4.72 15.55 8.46
CA GLU A 41 6.13 15.19 8.23
C GLU A 41 6.63 14.13 9.22
N ASN A 42 5.89 13.92 10.31
CA ASN A 42 6.25 13.01 11.40
C ASN A 42 5.00 12.44 12.10
N ILE A 43 5.24 11.44 12.95
CA ILE A 43 4.18 10.69 13.64
C ILE A 43 3.47 11.56 14.68
N GLU A 44 4.19 12.46 15.33
CA GLU A 44 3.68 13.36 16.35
C GLU A 44 2.64 14.32 15.77
N GLN A 45 2.89 14.83 14.56
CA GLN A 45 1.92 15.67 13.83
C GLN A 45 0.67 14.87 13.46
N ILE A 46 0.80 13.61 13.01
CA ILE A 46 -0.36 12.73 12.75
C ILE A 46 -1.17 12.55 14.03
N SER A 47 -0.51 12.22 15.13
CA SER A 47 -1.15 12.04 16.44
C SER A 47 -1.95 13.29 16.85
N LEU A 48 -1.35 14.45 16.73
CA LEU A 48 -1.98 15.72 17.09
C LEU A 48 -3.18 16.06 16.19
N ILE A 49 -3.06 15.83 14.88
CA ILE A 49 -4.18 16.02 13.94
C ILE A 49 -5.36 15.13 14.33
N LEU A 50 -5.12 13.85 14.65
CA LEU A 50 -6.17 12.92 15.03
C LEU A 50 -6.81 13.28 16.37
N GLN A 51 -6.04 13.74 17.36
CA GLN A 51 -6.57 14.23 18.65
C GLN A 51 -7.51 15.41 18.45
N ILE A 52 -7.08 16.41 17.67
CA ILE A 52 -7.90 17.60 17.39
C ILE A 52 -9.16 17.20 16.60
N ALA A 53 -9.01 16.34 15.58
CA ALA A 53 -10.13 15.86 14.77
C ALA A 53 -11.17 15.11 15.62
N THR A 54 -10.72 14.19 16.48
CA THR A 54 -11.59 13.43 17.38
C THR A 54 -12.33 14.36 18.36
N LYS A 55 -11.61 15.31 18.98
CA LYS A 55 -12.21 16.28 19.91
C LYS A 55 -13.31 17.13 19.27
N ASN A 56 -13.19 17.40 17.97
CA ASN A 56 -14.11 18.26 17.22
C ASN A 56 -15.08 17.46 16.32
N ASN A 57 -15.13 16.13 16.45
CA ASN A 57 -15.97 15.23 15.65
C ASN A 57 -15.81 15.44 14.14
N LEU A 58 -14.56 15.58 13.68
CA LEU A 58 -14.18 15.71 12.27
C LEU A 58 -13.78 14.36 11.69
N SER A 59 -14.21 14.11 10.46
CA SER A 59 -13.77 12.93 9.70
C SER A 59 -12.35 13.12 9.17
N VAL A 60 -11.54 12.04 9.23
CA VAL A 60 -10.18 12.02 8.69
C VAL A 60 -10.07 10.88 7.69
N THR A 61 -9.65 11.19 6.47
CA THR A 61 -9.44 10.21 5.41
C THR A 61 -7.95 10.17 5.07
N PRO A 62 -7.26 9.02 5.28
CA PRO A 62 -5.87 8.87 4.91
C PRO A 62 -5.71 8.84 3.39
N TRP A 63 -4.69 9.50 2.87
CA TRP A 63 -4.38 9.60 1.46
C TRP A 63 -2.92 9.25 1.20
N GLY A 64 -2.68 8.17 0.48
CA GLY A 64 -1.36 7.82 -0.04
C GLY A 64 -1.13 8.45 -1.42
N GLY A 65 -0.96 7.62 -2.44
CA GLY A 65 -0.83 8.06 -3.83
C GLY A 65 -2.15 8.32 -4.57
N GLY A 66 -3.30 8.17 -3.92
CA GLY A 66 -4.63 8.34 -4.52
C GLY A 66 -4.99 7.30 -5.60
N THR A 67 -4.19 6.23 -5.76
CA THR A 67 -4.36 5.25 -6.84
C THR A 67 -5.54 4.29 -6.65
N LYS A 68 -6.08 4.24 -5.43
CA LYS A 68 -7.16 3.32 -5.02
C LYS A 68 -8.22 4.01 -4.16
N ILE A 69 -8.32 5.31 -4.25
CA ILE A 69 -9.19 6.10 -3.37
C ILE A 69 -10.68 5.83 -3.61
N ASN A 70 -11.03 5.35 -4.79
CA ASN A 70 -12.41 5.00 -5.14
C ASN A 70 -12.82 3.58 -4.67
N ILE A 71 -11.97 2.90 -3.88
CA ILE A 71 -12.35 1.62 -3.26
C ILE A 71 -13.11 1.92 -1.97
N GLY A 72 -14.31 1.37 -1.85
CA GLY A 72 -15.16 1.54 -0.67
C GLY A 72 -16.45 2.28 -0.98
N ASN A 73 -17.12 2.71 0.08
CA ASN A 73 -18.36 3.47 -0.02
C ASN A 73 -18.10 4.97 -0.12
N TYR A 74 -19.08 5.70 -0.63
CA TYR A 74 -19.10 7.17 -0.65
C TYR A 74 -18.90 7.72 0.78
N PRO A 75 -17.98 8.67 0.98
CA PRO A 75 -17.79 9.26 2.29
C PRO A 75 -19.01 10.13 2.67
N ALA A 76 -19.58 9.89 3.83
CA ALA A 76 -20.66 10.74 4.35
C ALA A 76 -20.18 12.17 4.67
N LYS A 77 -18.88 12.30 5.00
CA LYS A 77 -18.18 13.56 5.27
C LYS A 77 -16.73 13.43 4.84
N LEU A 78 -16.18 14.50 4.32
CA LEU A 78 -14.76 14.62 3.99
C LEU A 78 -14.21 15.92 4.60
N ASP A 79 -14.01 15.93 5.93
CA ASP A 79 -13.51 17.13 6.61
C ASP A 79 -12.01 17.30 6.36
N ILE A 80 -11.21 16.26 6.65
CA ILE A 80 -9.76 16.30 6.56
C ILE A 80 -9.26 15.16 5.68
N VAL A 81 -8.46 15.48 4.68
CA VAL A 81 -7.59 14.51 3.99
C VAL A 81 -6.21 14.57 4.65
N LEU A 82 -5.76 13.44 5.16
CA LEU A 82 -4.42 13.27 5.74
C LEU A 82 -3.49 12.69 4.67
N CYS A 83 -2.77 13.55 3.96
CA CYS A 83 -1.88 13.17 2.88
C CYS A 83 -0.50 12.75 3.41
N MET A 84 -0.12 11.51 3.16
CA MET A 84 1.11 10.91 3.67
C MET A 84 2.34 11.15 2.80
N SER A 85 2.30 12.12 1.87
CA SER A 85 3.38 12.35 0.89
C SER A 85 4.72 12.69 1.52
N GLU A 86 4.74 13.37 2.67
CA GLU A 86 5.95 13.77 3.40
C GLU A 86 6.46 12.66 4.35
N MET A 87 5.70 11.58 4.51
CA MET A 87 6.07 10.38 5.26
C MET A 87 6.60 9.31 4.29
N ASP A 88 7.68 9.60 3.55
CA ASP A 88 8.13 8.80 2.41
C ASP A 88 9.54 8.19 2.56
N LYS A 89 10.10 8.19 3.77
CA LYS A 89 11.47 7.74 4.04
C LYS A 89 11.58 6.22 4.16
N ILE A 90 12.66 5.68 3.64
CA ILE A 90 13.18 4.36 4.01
C ILE A 90 13.91 4.55 5.34
N ILE A 91 13.38 3.99 6.43
CA ILE A 91 13.89 4.18 7.78
C ILE A 91 15.14 3.33 7.99
N GLU A 92 15.05 2.05 7.57
CA GLU A 92 16.15 1.11 7.70
C GLU A 92 16.01 -0.05 6.71
N MET A 93 17.13 -0.59 6.34
CA MET A 93 17.25 -1.82 5.55
C MET A 93 18.28 -2.73 6.21
N HIS A 94 17.93 -4.01 6.36
CA HIS A 94 18.81 -5.05 6.87
C HIS A 94 18.90 -6.18 5.83
N PRO A 95 19.79 -6.05 4.82
CA PRO A 95 19.87 -7.03 3.73
C PRO A 95 20.16 -8.46 4.21
N ALA A 96 20.99 -8.61 5.24
CA ALA A 96 21.31 -9.94 5.81
C ALA A 96 20.09 -10.61 6.45
N ASP A 97 19.19 -9.84 7.04
CA ASP A 97 17.98 -10.33 7.72
C ASP A 97 16.76 -10.37 6.80
N MET A 98 16.92 -9.96 5.54
CA MET A 98 15.83 -9.86 4.57
C MET A 98 14.65 -9.03 5.08
N THR A 99 14.93 -7.87 5.70
CA THR A 99 13.90 -6.99 6.24
C THR A 99 14.16 -5.53 5.89
N MET A 100 13.09 -4.76 5.78
CA MET A 100 13.15 -3.31 5.66
C MET A 100 12.02 -2.66 6.43
N THR A 101 12.24 -1.43 6.89
CA THR A 101 11.21 -0.59 7.51
C THR A 101 11.11 0.73 6.76
N VAL A 102 9.90 1.09 6.38
CA VAL A 102 9.61 2.29 5.58
C VAL A 102 8.44 3.06 6.17
N GLN A 103 8.37 4.35 5.89
CA GLN A 103 7.19 5.16 6.17
C GLN A 103 6.06 4.84 5.18
N ALA A 104 4.81 5.03 5.61
CA ALA A 104 3.63 4.59 4.84
C ALA A 104 3.43 5.34 3.51
N GLY A 105 3.95 6.56 3.38
CA GLY A 105 3.92 7.34 2.15
C GLY A 105 5.01 6.98 1.14
N THR A 106 5.95 6.08 1.49
CA THR A 106 7.01 5.65 0.57
C THR A 106 6.39 4.99 -0.68
N LYS A 107 6.82 5.45 -1.85
CA LYS A 107 6.33 4.94 -3.14
C LYS A 107 6.83 3.52 -3.39
N MET A 108 6.01 2.69 -4.02
CA MET A 108 6.38 1.32 -4.39
C MET A 108 7.60 1.30 -5.31
N SER A 109 7.71 2.23 -6.26
CA SER A 109 8.87 2.38 -7.13
C SER A 109 10.16 2.71 -6.36
N SER A 110 10.10 3.54 -5.32
CA SER A 110 11.26 3.88 -4.48
C SER A 110 11.75 2.66 -3.70
N ILE A 111 10.84 1.88 -3.14
CA ILE A 111 11.14 0.61 -2.45
C ILE A 111 11.81 -0.36 -3.40
N LYS A 112 11.22 -0.57 -4.58
CA LYS A 112 11.76 -1.45 -5.62
C LYS A 112 13.19 -1.06 -6.02
N ASN A 113 13.41 0.23 -6.28
CA ASN A 113 14.72 0.74 -6.67
C ASN A 113 15.78 0.55 -5.57
N ALA A 114 15.40 0.75 -4.30
CA ALA A 114 16.31 0.55 -3.17
C ALA A 114 16.68 -0.93 -3.01
N LEU A 115 15.68 -1.83 -3.03
CA LEU A 115 15.89 -3.26 -2.86
C LEU A 115 16.67 -3.89 -4.02
N THR A 116 16.43 -3.45 -5.27
CA THR A 116 17.15 -3.96 -6.44
C THR A 116 18.66 -3.73 -6.33
N LYS A 117 19.11 -2.61 -5.75
CA LYS A 117 20.53 -2.32 -5.52
C LYS A 117 21.18 -3.33 -4.57
N GLU A 118 20.41 -3.89 -3.66
CA GLU A 118 20.84 -4.91 -2.70
C GLU A 118 20.59 -6.34 -3.18
N GLY A 119 20.17 -6.52 -4.45
CA GLY A 119 19.82 -7.83 -4.99
C GLY A 119 18.59 -8.45 -4.32
N GLN A 120 17.66 -7.62 -3.87
CA GLN A 120 16.45 -8.02 -3.15
C GLN A 120 15.19 -7.53 -3.85
N LEU A 121 14.05 -8.10 -3.46
CA LEU A 121 12.73 -7.82 -4.01
C LEU A 121 11.69 -7.82 -2.89
N LEU A 122 10.78 -6.85 -2.91
CA LEU A 122 9.49 -6.94 -2.22
C LEU A 122 8.49 -7.54 -3.21
N PRO A 123 7.98 -8.77 -3.00
CA PRO A 123 7.11 -9.43 -3.97
C PRO A 123 5.65 -8.94 -3.90
N LEU A 124 5.47 -7.64 -3.67
CA LEU A 124 4.20 -6.93 -3.78
C LEU A 124 4.24 -6.06 -5.03
N THR A 125 3.23 -6.19 -5.86
CA THR A 125 3.05 -5.31 -7.02
C THR A 125 1.75 -4.53 -6.88
N SER A 126 1.81 -3.28 -7.25
CA SER A 126 0.65 -2.39 -7.22
C SER A 126 0.56 -1.64 -8.56
N PRO A 127 -0.61 -1.52 -9.15
CA PRO A 127 -0.77 -0.64 -10.30
C PRO A 127 -0.23 0.75 -9.99
N LEU A 128 0.37 1.42 -10.99
CA LEU A 128 0.92 2.77 -10.87
C LEU A 128 1.99 2.89 -9.76
N GLU A 129 3.00 2.01 -9.76
CA GLU A 129 4.07 1.94 -8.74
C GLU A 129 4.75 3.29 -8.46
N SER A 130 4.85 4.17 -9.46
CA SER A 130 5.41 5.53 -9.31
C SER A 130 4.55 6.47 -8.45
N ARG A 131 3.26 6.15 -8.28
CA ARG A 131 2.31 6.92 -7.46
C ARG A 131 1.85 6.14 -6.24
N ALA A 132 1.62 4.83 -6.36
CA ALA A 132 1.16 3.97 -5.28
C ALA A 132 2.15 3.98 -4.11
N THR A 133 1.63 4.13 -2.89
CA THR A 133 2.42 4.10 -1.65
C THR A 133 2.27 2.75 -0.97
N ILE A 134 3.26 2.38 -0.16
CA ILE A 134 3.22 1.12 0.59
C ILE A 134 2.05 1.09 1.58
N GLY A 135 1.78 2.18 2.29
CA GLY A 135 0.64 2.28 3.20
C GLY A 135 -0.70 2.06 2.50
N GLY A 136 -0.89 2.69 1.32
CA GLY A 136 -2.08 2.47 0.49
C GLY A 136 -2.18 1.03 -0.03
N THR A 137 -1.06 0.43 -0.43
CA THR A 137 -1.02 -0.96 -0.91
C THR A 137 -1.38 -1.96 0.19
N ILE A 138 -0.82 -1.79 1.39
CA ILE A 138 -1.13 -2.64 2.55
C ILE A 138 -2.57 -2.43 3.03
N SER A 139 -3.01 -1.18 3.16
CA SER A 139 -4.36 -0.86 3.62
C SER A 139 -5.46 -1.39 2.70
N THR A 140 -5.18 -1.56 1.41
CA THR A 140 -6.14 -2.13 0.44
C THR A 140 -5.91 -3.62 0.17
N ASN A 141 -4.95 -4.25 0.85
CA ASN A 141 -4.56 -5.66 0.67
C ASN A 141 -4.27 -6.04 -0.79
N VAL A 142 -3.67 -5.13 -1.55
CA VAL A 142 -3.24 -5.43 -2.91
C VAL A 142 -1.90 -6.14 -2.86
N SER A 143 -1.89 -7.41 -3.25
CA SER A 143 -0.68 -8.26 -3.24
C SER A 143 -0.03 -8.39 -4.62
N GLY A 144 -0.82 -8.17 -5.67
CA GLY A 144 -0.37 -8.33 -7.05
C GLY A 144 -0.26 -9.80 -7.48
N TYR A 145 0.52 -10.06 -8.53
CA TYR A 145 0.58 -11.36 -9.20
C TYR A 145 1.63 -12.33 -8.63
N HIS A 146 2.47 -11.90 -7.69
CA HIS A 146 3.49 -12.75 -7.08
C HIS A 146 2.97 -13.58 -5.89
N ASN A 147 1.72 -13.45 -5.53
CA ASN A 147 1.12 -14.05 -4.33
C ASN A 147 1.07 -15.59 -4.37
N LEU A 148 1.19 -16.19 -5.55
CA LEU A 148 1.12 -17.66 -5.69
C LEU A 148 2.25 -18.39 -4.94
N ILE A 149 3.46 -17.81 -4.94
CA ILE A 149 4.63 -18.38 -4.23
C ILE A 149 4.97 -17.61 -2.97
N TYR A 150 4.92 -16.29 -3.03
CA TYR A 150 5.49 -15.45 -1.97
C TYR A 150 4.48 -15.01 -0.92
N GLY A 151 3.21 -15.38 -1.09
CA GLY A 151 2.13 -14.97 -0.19
C GLY A 151 1.62 -13.56 -0.49
N THR A 152 0.79 -13.08 0.41
CA THR A 152 0.06 -11.82 0.29
C THR A 152 0.73 -10.70 1.10
N SER A 153 0.20 -9.49 1.03
CA SER A 153 0.59 -8.39 1.91
C SER A 153 0.57 -8.79 3.38
N ARG A 154 -0.37 -9.67 3.77
CA ARG A 154 -0.53 -10.18 5.13
C ARG A 154 0.63 -11.05 5.61
N ASP A 155 1.30 -11.74 4.69
CA ASP A 155 2.42 -12.63 5.00
C ASP A 155 3.75 -11.89 5.01
N LEU A 156 3.81 -10.74 4.34
CA LEU A 156 5.01 -9.93 4.17
C LEU A 156 5.16 -8.82 5.22
N VAL A 157 4.05 -8.35 5.82
CA VAL A 157 4.09 -7.37 6.90
C VAL A 157 4.41 -8.05 8.21
N ILE A 158 5.57 -7.70 8.80
CA ILE A 158 6.08 -8.24 10.06
C ILE A 158 5.97 -7.27 11.24
N GLY A 159 5.77 -5.99 10.97
CA GLY A 159 5.54 -4.97 11.99
C GLY A 159 4.90 -3.73 11.44
N THR A 160 4.15 -3.03 12.29
CA THR A 160 3.53 -1.75 11.97
C THR A 160 3.63 -0.79 13.13
N LYS A 161 3.79 0.50 12.82
CA LYS A 161 3.51 1.60 13.74
C LYS A 161 2.33 2.37 13.18
N PHE A 162 1.28 2.50 13.98
CA PHE A 162 0.04 3.13 13.56
C PHE A 162 -0.49 4.06 14.64
N ILE A 163 -1.32 4.99 14.24
CA ILE A 163 -1.95 5.96 15.12
C ILE A 163 -3.46 5.70 15.13
N GLN A 164 -4.01 5.50 16.33
CA GLN A 164 -5.45 5.30 16.53
C GLN A 164 -6.20 6.63 16.37
N ALA A 165 -7.51 6.56 16.20
CA ALA A 165 -8.35 7.75 16.00
C ALA A 165 -8.21 8.79 17.13
N ASN A 166 -7.95 8.36 18.36
CA ASN A 166 -7.71 9.23 19.51
C ASN A 166 -6.29 9.82 19.57
N GLY A 167 -5.46 9.57 18.56
CA GLY A 167 -4.07 10.02 18.50
C GLY A 167 -3.06 9.11 19.21
N THR A 168 -3.48 7.99 19.82
CA THR A 168 -2.57 7.08 20.49
C THR A 168 -1.65 6.40 19.47
N ILE A 169 -0.33 6.55 19.65
CA ILE A 169 0.69 5.88 18.83
C ILE A 169 0.86 4.46 19.35
N THR A 170 0.70 3.48 18.47
CA THR A 170 0.78 2.06 18.80
C THR A 170 1.76 1.36 17.86
N LYS A 171 2.53 0.42 18.42
CA LYS A 171 3.43 -0.44 17.67
C LYS A 171 2.99 -1.91 17.82
N SER A 172 2.95 -2.64 16.71
CA SER A 172 2.68 -4.07 16.68
C SER A 172 3.76 -4.80 15.89
N GLY A 173 4.10 -6.01 16.32
CA GLY A 173 5.16 -6.79 15.68
C GLY A 173 6.55 -6.18 15.89
N GLY A 174 7.49 -6.58 15.05
CA GLY A 174 8.88 -6.14 15.14
C GLY A 174 9.71 -6.68 13.98
N LYS A 175 11.03 -6.50 14.05
CA LYS A 175 12.01 -6.94 13.05
C LYS A 175 12.25 -8.45 13.04
N VAL A 176 11.73 -9.18 14.02
CA VAL A 176 11.89 -10.64 14.12
C VAL A 176 10.70 -11.34 13.47
N VAL A 177 11.01 -12.27 12.58
CA VAL A 177 10.03 -13.06 11.82
C VAL A 177 9.10 -13.87 12.72
N LYS A 178 9.50 -14.16 13.96
CA LYS A 178 8.72 -14.91 14.94
C LYS A 178 8.43 -14.05 16.18
N ASN A 179 7.26 -13.44 16.21
CA ASN A 179 6.73 -12.79 17.40
C ASN A 179 5.66 -13.70 18.02
N VAL A 180 5.97 -14.29 19.18
CA VAL A 180 5.08 -15.24 19.88
C VAL A 180 4.33 -14.61 21.05
N THR A 181 4.49 -13.28 21.26
CA THR A 181 3.93 -12.59 22.40
C THR A 181 2.79 -11.68 21.96
N GLY A 182 1.56 -12.08 22.19
CA GLY A 182 0.35 -11.29 21.93
C GLY A 182 -0.28 -11.52 20.55
N TYR A 183 -1.40 -10.84 20.31
CA TYR A 183 -2.12 -10.88 19.03
C TYR A 183 -1.33 -10.14 17.94
N ASP A 184 -1.30 -10.71 16.75
CA ASP A 184 -0.69 -10.09 15.57
C ASP A 184 -1.64 -9.00 15.00
N LEU A 185 -1.58 -7.82 15.62
CA LEU A 185 -2.40 -6.68 15.20
C LEU A 185 -2.04 -6.19 13.79
N ASN A 186 -0.84 -6.49 13.28
CA ASN A 186 -0.46 -6.10 11.92
C ASN A 186 -1.47 -6.61 10.90
N LYS A 187 -1.97 -7.83 11.13
CA LYS A 187 -2.94 -8.49 10.23
C LYS A 187 -4.31 -7.83 10.21
N LEU A 188 -4.66 -7.01 11.20
CA LEU A 188 -5.91 -6.24 11.19
C LEU A 188 -5.83 -5.03 10.26
N PHE A 189 -4.64 -4.44 10.13
CA PHE A 189 -4.45 -3.25 9.28
C PHE A 189 -4.32 -3.58 7.80
N VAL A 190 -3.96 -4.82 7.45
CA VAL A 190 -3.94 -5.29 6.07
C VAL A 190 -5.36 -5.43 5.56
N GLY A 191 -5.75 -4.59 4.60
CA GLY A 191 -7.10 -4.55 4.06
C GLY A 191 -8.10 -3.71 4.86
N ALA A 192 -7.65 -2.98 5.89
CA ALA A 192 -8.53 -2.13 6.71
C ALA A 192 -8.97 -0.82 6.03
N ILE A 193 -8.43 -0.48 4.88
CA ILE A 193 -8.77 0.73 4.08
C ILE A 193 -8.66 2.03 4.92
N GLY A 194 -7.74 2.05 5.92
CA GLY A 194 -7.55 3.20 6.81
C GLY A 194 -8.63 3.41 7.86
N THR A 195 -9.60 2.49 8.02
CA THR A 195 -10.73 2.65 8.95
C THR A 195 -10.38 2.36 10.41
N LEU A 196 -9.29 1.62 10.67
CA LEU A 196 -8.86 1.24 12.03
C LEU A 196 -7.81 2.18 12.62
N GLY A 197 -7.21 3.02 11.80
CA GLY A 197 -6.16 3.96 12.19
C GLY A 197 -5.24 4.29 11.02
N ILE A 198 -4.28 5.15 11.25
CA ILE A 198 -3.33 5.64 10.24
C ILE A 198 -2.03 4.83 10.35
N LEU A 199 -1.69 4.09 9.31
CA LEU A 199 -0.36 3.46 9.19
C LEU A 199 0.69 4.55 9.00
N ALA A 200 1.73 4.55 9.83
CA ALA A 200 2.85 5.50 9.73
C ALA A 200 4.13 4.83 9.29
N GLU A 201 4.46 3.68 9.87
CA GLU A 201 5.65 2.89 9.52
C GLU A 201 5.27 1.43 9.32
N ILE A 202 5.93 0.77 8.38
CA ILE A 202 5.68 -0.63 8.02
C ILE A 202 7.00 -1.35 7.91
N SER A 203 7.16 -2.42 8.68
CA SER A 203 8.29 -3.35 8.59
C SER A 203 7.88 -4.53 7.72
N LEU A 204 8.70 -4.82 6.73
CA LEU A 204 8.42 -5.77 5.65
C LEU A 204 9.49 -6.85 5.62
N LYS A 205 9.06 -8.08 5.33
CA LYS A 205 9.93 -9.15 4.89
C LYS A 205 10.15 -8.99 3.38
N VAL A 206 11.40 -9.10 2.95
CA VAL A 206 11.80 -9.08 1.54
C VAL A 206 12.43 -10.42 1.16
N ILE A 207 12.66 -10.64 -0.11
CA ILE A 207 13.22 -11.88 -0.64
C ILE A 207 14.42 -11.57 -1.54
N PRO A 208 15.30 -12.55 -1.81
CA PRO A 208 16.33 -12.39 -2.82
C PRO A 208 15.72 -12.12 -4.20
N LEU A 209 16.32 -11.21 -4.97
CA LEU A 209 15.94 -10.98 -6.35
C LEU A 209 16.22 -12.25 -7.17
N PRO A 210 15.26 -12.81 -7.90
CA PRO A 210 15.49 -13.95 -8.77
C PRO A 210 16.57 -13.66 -9.81
N ARG A 211 17.54 -14.56 -9.96
CA ARG A 211 18.64 -14.39 -10.93
C ARG A 211 18.18 -14.43 -12.39
N ARG A 212 17.14 -15.18 -12.65
CA ARG A 212 16.52 -15.31 -13.99
C ARG A 212 15.02 -15.45 -13.85
N LEU A 213 14.31 -14.74 -14.68
CA LEU A 213 12.86 -14.89 -14.87
C LEU A 213 12.64 -15.24 -16.33
N GLN A 214 11.76 -16.22 -16.57
CA GLN A 214 11.29 -16.59 -17.91
C GLN A 214 9.78 -16.58 -17.91
N THR A 215 9.20 -16.01 -18.94
CA THR A 215 7.76 -16.03 -19.19
C THR A 215 7.49 -16.96 -20.35
N PHE A 216 6.58 -17.91 -20.15
CA PHE A 216 6.09 -18.79 -21.21
C PHE A 216 4.69 -18.35 -21.57
N VAL A 217 4.45 -18.16 -22.87
CA VAL A 217 3.12 -17.86 -23.40
C VAL A 217 2.70 -19.04 -24.26
N CYS A 218 1.53 -19.61 -23.94
CA CYS A 218 0.97 -20.75 -24.65
C CYS A 218 -0.42 -20.38 -25.17
N PHE A 219 -0.72 -20.75 -26.40
CA PHE A 219 -2.02 -20.53 -27.02
C PHE A 219 -2.82 -21.82 -27.05
N PHE A 220 -4.08 -21.73 -26.67
CA PHE A 220 -4.99 -22.88 -26.61
C PHE A 220 -6.27 -22.60 -27.39
N PRO A 221 -6.84 -23.62 -28.06
CA PRO A 221 -8.10 -23.51 -28.82
C PRO A 221 -9.31 -23.20 -27.91
N SER A 222 -9.23 -23.51 -26.62
CA SER A 222 -10.31 -23.27 -25.66
C SER A 222 -9.78 -23.03 -24.25
N ILE A 223 -10.58 -22.33 -23.44
CA ILE A 223 -10.29 -22.10 -22.02
C ILE A 223 -10.18 -23.40 -21.21
N THR A 224 -10.96 -24.43 -21.58
CA THR A 224 -10.91 -25.76 -20.97
C THR A 224 -9.53 -26.42 -21.13
N GLN A 225 -8.93 -26.29 -22.31
CA GLN A 225 -7.59 -26.82 -22.55
C GLN A 225 -6.52 -26.02 -21.82
N ALA A 226 -6.65 -24.70 -21.74
CA ALA A 226 -5.76 -23.85 -20.96
C ALA A 226 -5.80 -24.22 -19.46
N LEU A 227 -6.99 -24.41 -18.89
CA LEU A 227 -7.17 -24.84 -17.50
C LEU A 227 -6.59 -26.24 -17.23
N LYS A 228 -6.73 -27.16 -18.20
CA LYS A 228 -6.12 -28.48 -18.10
C LYS A 228 -4.61 -28.40 -18.06
N ALA A 229 -3.98 -27.59 -18.93
CA ALA A 229 -2.55 -27.38 -18.94
C ALA A 229 -2.03 -26.76 -17.63
N ASP A 230 -2.71 -25.74 -17.07
CA ASP A 230 -2.38 -25.16 -15.77
C ASP A 230 -2.43 -26.20 -14.63
N THR A 231 -3.43 -27.09 -14.69
CA THR A 231 -3.58 -28.18 -13.72
C THR A 231 -2.42 -29.18 -13.85
N GLU A 232 -2.06 -29.57 -15.06
CA GLU A 232 -0.96 -30.49 -15.33
C GLU A 232 0.40 -29.93 -14.89
N ILE A 233 0.65 -28.62 -15.10
CA ILE A 233 1.86 -27.92 -14.62
C ILE A 233 1.98 -28.06 -13.09
N LYS A 234 0.88 -27.84 -12.37
CA LYS A 234 0.83 -27.98 -10.91
C LYS A 234 1.05 -29.43 -10.44
N GLN A 235 0.47 -30.40 -11.16
CA GLN A 235 0.62 -31.83 -10.86
C GLN A 235 2.08 -32.33 -11.07
N LEU A 236 2.82 -31.71 -11.99
CA LEU A 236 4.24 -31.96 -12.21
C LEU A 236 5.14 -31.39 -11.10
N GLY A 237 4.56 -30.74 -10.08
CA GLY A 237 5.31 -30.12 -9.00
C GLY A 237 6.01 -28.81 -9.38
N LEU A 238 5.70 -28.28 -10.56
CA LEU A 238 6.21 -26.98 -10.99
C LEU A 238 5.42 -25.88 -10.28
N SER A 239 6.15 -24.90 -9.76
CA SER A 239 5.56 -23.77 -9.01
C SER A 239 5.92 -22.46 -9.72
N PRO A 240 5.14 -22.04 -10.73
CA PRO A 240 5.35 -20.76 -11.39
C PRO A 240 5.14 -19.61 -10.39
N THR A 241 5.94 -18.55 -10.50
CA THR A 241 5.75 -17.34 -9.67
C THR A 241 4.41 -16.67 -9.95
N THR A 242 3.91 -16.86 -11.16
CA THR A 242 2.68 -16.27 -11.66
C THR A 242 2.09 -17.17 -12.74
N SER A 243 0.77 -17.36 -12.73
CA SER A 243 0.05 -18.04 -13.80
C SER A 243 -1.24 -17.28 -14.11
N PHE A 244 -1.42 -16.91 -15.39
CA PHE A 244 -2.62 -16.25 -15.87
C PHE A 244 -3.21 -16.99 -17.05
N ILE A 245 -4.53 -17.04 -17.13
CA ILE A 245 -5.28 -17.43 -18.30
C ILE A 245 -6.02 -16.19 -18.78
N LEU A 246 -5.78 -15.80 -20.03
CA LEU A 246 -6.39 -14.64 -20.67
C LEU A 246 -7.35 -15.13 -21.75
N ASP A 247 -8.53 -14.50 -21.84
CA ASP A 247 -9.37 -14.64 -23.02
C ASP A 247 -8.81 -13.84 -24.20
N SER A 248 -9.37 -14.02 -25.39
CA SER A 248 -8.90 -13.35 -26.61
C SER A 248 -9.00 -11.82 -26.53
N GLY A 249 -10.02 -11.32 -25.85
CA GLY A 249 -10.22 -9.87 -25.63
C GLY A 249 -9.13 -9.30 -24.73
N SER A 250 -8.87 -9.93 -23.59
CA SER A 250 -7.82 -9.53 -22.65
C SER A 250 -6.42 -9.68 -23.26
N ALA A 251 -6.19 -10.77 -24.01
CA ALA A 251 -4.90 -11.03 -24.65
C ALA A 251 -4.53 -9.98 -25.69
N SER A 252 -5.52 -9.38 -26.38
CA SER A 252 -5.29 -8.31 -27.37
C SER A 252 -4.78 -6.99 -26.77
N HIS A 253 -4.87 -6.81 -25.43
CA HIS A 253 -4.38 -5.64 -24.71
C HIS A 253 -3.03 -5.87 -24.04
N VAL A 254 -2.46 -7.07 -24.18
CA VAL A 254 -1.14 -7.40 -23.65
C VAL A 254 -0.17 -7.45 -24.82
N ASP A 255 0.90 -6.66 -24.77
CA ASP A 255 2.00 -6.75 -25.72
C ASP A 255 2.73 -8.08 -25.53
N ILE A 256 2.23 -9.12 -26.17
CA ILE A 256 2.89 -10.42 -26.26
C ILE A 256 3.85 -10.29 -27.44
N TYR A 257 5.13 -10.11 -27.16
CA TYR A 257 6.15 -10.17 -28.21
C TYR A 257 6.10 -11.55 -28.82
N GLN A 258 5.60 -11.63 -30.05
CA GLN A 258 5.85 -12.78 -30.93
C GLN A 258 7.30 -12.62 -31.37
N GLU A 259 8.24 -13.33 -30.74
CA GLU A 259 9.48 -13.66 -31.44
C GLU A 259 9.06 -14.57 -32.63
N GLU A 260 9.05 -13.98 -33.81
CA GLU A 260 8.99 -14.74 -35.02
C GLU A 260 10.18 -15.71 -35.04
N SER A 261 9.89 -16.99 -34.87
CA SER A 261 10.86 -18.07 -35.10
C SER A 261 11.24 -18.04 -36.55
N SER A 262 12.39 -17.42 -36.83
CA SER A 262 13.11 -17.58 -38.12
C SER A 262 13.88 -18.90 -38.15
#